data_5b78fcaf729ce75ef4e139f2b40c1b82
#
_entry.id   5b78fcaf729ce75ef4e139f2b40c1b82
#
_cell.length_a   1.000
_cell.length_b   1.000
_cell.length_c   1.000
_cell.angle_alpha   90.00
_cell.angle_beta   90.00
_cell.angle_gamma   90.00
#
_symmetry.space_group_name_H-M   'P 1'
#
loop_
_entity.id
_entity.type
_entity.pdbx_description
1 polymer ?
#
loop_
_entity_poly.entity_id
_entity_poly.type
_entity_poly.pdbx_seq_one_letter_code
_entity_poly.pdbx_strand_id
1 'polypeptide(L)'
;MFGRKKYVNLFREIQLPHYLTEKEDEVKNKITGYSDSVLANLDKEREIENLVDDLDLEVPSLLKEQTKSSIIIEEMSGQQLPAGTEFVMGRRYNIEVANYTIPFKGNKDFFKCVPSKTYGFKPLEVEIKDNTMVVKLTNWLGGISGNDKVIESL
;
A
#
# COMPACT_ATOMS: atom_id res chain seq x y z
N MET A 1 -7.13 -7.29 22.32
CA MET A 1 -7.43 -6.94 20.92
C MET A 1 -6.12 -6.79 20.17
N PHE A 2 -5.75 -7.76 19.38
CA PHE A 2 -4.58 -7.65 18.52
C PHE A 2 -4.94 -6.71 17.37
N GLY A 3 -4.40 -5.49 17.41
CA GLY A 3 -4.57 -4.53 16.34
C GLY A 3 -4.08 -5.13 15.02
N ARG A 4 -4.94 -5.18 14.00
CA ARG A 4 -4.55 -5.58 12.65
C ARG A 4 -3.35 -4.72 12.25
N LYS A 5 -2.26 -5.35 11.83
CA LYS A 5 -1.10 -4.67 11.26
C LYS A 5 -1.61 -3.73 10.16
N LYS A 6 -1.47 -2.43 10.38
CA LYS A 6 -1.84 -1.39 9.40
C LYS A 6 -0.78 -1.24 8.30
N TYR A 7 0.28 -2.03 8.35
CA TYR A 7 1.42 -1.94 7.46
C TYR A 7 1.27 -2.88 6.27
N VAL A 8 1.60 -2.38 5.11
CA VAL A 8 1.60 -3.10 3.83
C VAL A 8 3.03 -3.18 3.32
N ASN A 9 3.47 -4.37 2.94
CA ASN A 9 4.70 -4.55 2.18
C ASN A 9 4.42 -4.21 0.71
N LEU A 10 4.88 -3.03 0.26
CA LEU A 10 4.61 -2.54 -1.07
C LEU A 10 5.00 -3.57 -2.13
N PHE A 11 4.04 -3.91 -3.01
CA PHE A 11 4.21 -4.74 -4.19
C PHE A 11 4.75 -6.14 -3.93
N ARG A 12 4.44 -6.75 -2.77
CA ARG A 12 4.99 -8.06 -2.39
C ARG A 12 4.00 -9.05 -1.78
N GLU A 13 2.76 -8.65 -1.52
CA GLU A 13 1.85 -9.49 -0.74
C GLU A 13 1.00 -10.41 -1.60
N ILE A 14 0.54 -9.96 -2.77
CA ILE A 14 -0.42 -10.67 -3.62
C ILE A 14 0.08 -10.68 -5.06
N GLN A 15 0.03 -11.83 -5.73
CA GLN A 15 0.31 -11.88 -7.16
C GLN A 15 -0.83 -11.19 -7.93
N LEU A 16 -0.51 -10.24 -8.79
CA LEU A 16 -1.51 -9.48 -9.54
C LEU A 16 -2.49 -10.37 -10.32
N PRO A 17 -2.07 -11.44 -11.02
CA PRO A 17 -2.99 -12.34 -11.71
C PRO A 17 -3.99 -12.99 -10.75
N HIS A 18 -3.55 -13.36 -9.53
CA HIS A 18 -4.42 -13.95 -8.52
C HIS A 18 -5.47 -12.95 -8.04
N TYR A 19 -5.07 -11.72 -7.74
CA TYR A 19 -5.98 -10.65 -7.37
C TYR A 19 -7.06 -10.40 -8.45
N LEU A 20 -6.65 -10.35 -9.72
CA LEU A 20 -7.59 -10.14 -10.83
C LEU A 20 -8.55 -11.31 -11.00
N THR A 21 -8.07 -12.56 -10.82
CA THR A 21 -8.93 -13.74 -10.86
C THR A 21 -9.97 -13.73 -9.75
N GLU A 22 -9.60 -13.34 -8.52
CA GLU A 22 -10.56 -13.19 -7.42
C GLU A 22 -11.64 -12.15 -7.76
N LYS A 23 -11.26 -11.03 -8.37
CA LYS A 23 -12.22 -10.00 -8.81
C LYS A 23 -13.15 -10.51 -9.91
N GLU A 24 -12.64 -11.27 -10.86
CA GLU A 24 -13.45 -11.91 -11.88
C GLU A 24 -14.46 -12.90 -11.29
N ASP A 25 -14.04 -13.69 -10.31
CA ASP A 25 -14.90 -14.66 -9.63
C ASP A 25 -15.97 -13.97 -8.79
N GLU A 26 -15.69 -12.83 -8.16
CA GLU A 26 -16.69 -11.99 -7.47
C GLU A 26 -17.83 -11.61 -8.42
N VAL A 27 -17.49 -11.14 -9.63
CA VAL A 27 -18.49 -10.77 -10.65
C VAL A 27 -19.29 -11.96 -11.13
N LYS A 28 -18.61 -13.08 -11.45
CA LYS A 28 -19.29 -14.32 -11.87
C LYS A 28 -20.29 -14.78 -10.81
N ASN A 29 -19.90 -14.79 -9.54
CA ASN A 29 -20.76 -15.19 -8.43
C ASN A 29 -21.96 -14.24 -8.27
N LYS A 30 -21.78 -12.94 -8.46
CA LYS A 30 -22.85 -11.94 -8.42
C LYS A 30 -23.87 -12.20 -9.52
N ILE A 31 -23.39 -12.42 -10.76
CA ILE A 31 -24.25 -12.70 -11.92
C ILE A 31 -25.02 -14.02 -11.75
N THR A 32 -24.36 -15.09 -11.31
CA THR A 32 -25.02 -16.39 -11.10
C THR A 32 -26.03 -16.35 -9.95
N GLY A 33 -25.94 -15.40 -9.06
CA GLY A 33 -26.91 -15.18 -7.97
C GLY A 33 -28.21 -14.48 -8.41
N TYR A 34 -28.29 -13.95 -9.63
CA TYR A 34 -29.50 -13.30 -10.12
C TYR A 34 -30.60 -14.32 -10.39
N SER A 35 -31.83 -14.01 -9.95
CA SER A 35 -33.02 -14.82 -10.28
C SER A 35 -33.46 -14.57 -11.72
N ASP A 36 -34.19 -15.50 -12.31
CA ASP A 36 -34.74 -15.37 -13.65
C ASP A 36 -35.61 -14.11 -13.82
N SER A 37 -36.37 -13.74 -12.79
CA SER A 37 -37.16 -12.48 -12.80
C SER A 37 -36.30 -11.22 -12.84
N VAL A 38 -35.16 -11.23 -12.18
CA VAL A 38 -34.19 -10.12 -12.22
C VAL A 38 -33.57 -10.05 -13.61
N LEU A 39 -33.12 -11.19 -14.17
CA LEU A 39 -32.51 -11.24 -15.48
C LEU A 39 -33.47 -10.80 -16.60
N ALA A 40 -34.76 -11.14 -16.49
CA ALA A 40 -35.78 -10.76 -17.48
C ALA A 40 -36.02 -9.23 -17.55
N ASN A 41 -35.83 -8.52 -16.44
CA ASN A 41 -36.10 -7.08 -16.32
C ASN A 41 -34.82 -6.24 -16.22
N LEU A 42 -33.66 -6.87 -16.40
CA LEU A 42 -32.37 -6.22 -16.21
C LEU A 42 -32.03 -5.30 -17.38
N ASP A 43 -31.71 -4.04 -17.09
CA ASP A 43 -30.99 -3.16 -18.00
C ASP A 43 -29.52 -3.62 -18.02
N LYS A 44 -29.17 -4.38 -19.06
CA LYS A 44 -27.85 -5.02 -19.16
C LYS A 44 -26.71 -4.03 -19.22
N GLU A 45 -26.90 -2.92 -19.96
CA GLU A 45 -25.85 -1.91 -20.13
C GLU A 45 -25.54 -1.24 -18.80
N ARG A 46 -26.57 -0.81 -18.11
CA ARG A 46 -26.46 -0.18 -16.79
C ARG A 46 -25.87 -1.14 -15.75
N GLU A 47 -26.25 -2.42 -15.79
CA GLU A 47 -25.71 -3.40 -14.85
C GLU A 47 -24.24 -3.71 -15.11
N ILE A 48 -23.80 -3.73 -16.36
CA ILE A 48 -22.38 -3.87 -16.70
C ILE A 48 -21.60 -2.68 -16.15
N GLU A 49 -22.09 -1.45 -16.33
CA GLU A 49 -21.46 -0.25 -15.76
C GLU A 49 -21.35 -0.36 -14.23
N ASN A 50 -22.42 -0.74 -13.53
CA ASN A 50 -22.41 -0.92 -12.10
C ASN A 50 -21.40 -2.00 -11.66
N LEU A 51 -21.33 -3.13 -12.37
CA LEU A 51 -20.38 -4.21 -12.05
C LEU A 51 -18.92 -3.77 -12.25
N VAL A 52 -18.65 -3.00 -13.28
CA VAL A 52 -17.32 -2.44 -13.54
C VAL A 52 -16.90 -1.45 -12.46
N ASP A 53 -17.83 -0.57 -12.07
CA ASP A 53 -17.58 0.40 -11.00
C ASP A 53 -17.35 -0.28 -9.65
N ASP A 54 -18.15 -1.31 -9.33
CA ASP A 54 -18.01 -2.10 -8.09
C ASP A 54 -16.65 -2.83 -8.00
N LEU A 55 -16.04 -3.20 -9.14
CA LEU A 55 -14.73 -3.86 -9.16
C LEU A 55 -13.61 -2.96 -8.65
N ASP A 56 -13.77 -1.64 -8.77
CA ASP A 56 -12.77 -0.64 -8.35
C ASP A 56 -11.34 -1.00 -8.83
N LEU A 57 -11.19 -1.15 -10.15
CA LEU A 57 -9.90 -1.48 -10.78
C LEU A 57 -9.07 -0.24 -11.15
N GLU A 58 -9.35 0.91 -10.55
CA GLU A 58 -8.55 2.10 -10.77
C GLU A 58 -7.15 1.92 -10.19
N VAL A 59 -6.14 1.92 -11.07
CA VAL A 59 -4.74 1.82 -10.66
C VAL A 59 -4.35 3.03 -9.81
N PRO A 60 -3.72 2.82 -8.64
CA PRO A 60 -3.38 3.94 -7.77
C PRO A 60 -2.34 4.88 -8.40
N SER A 61 -2.53 6.16 -8.18
CA SER A 61 -1.63 7.24 -8.59
C SER A 61 -1.23 8.07 -7.38
N LEU A 62 0.06 8.18 -7.11
CA LEU A 62 0.60 9.00 -6.02
C LEU A 62 0.61 10.49 -6.42
N LEU A 63 0.06 11.33 -5.56
CA LEU A 63 0.09 12.80 -5.71
C LEU A 63 1.37 13.34 -5.04
N LYS A 64 2.52 13.07 -5.65
CA LYS A 64 3.85 13.34 -5.07
C LYS A 64 4.08 14.82 -4.75
N GLU A 65 3.53 15.70 -5.55
CA GLU A 65 3.60 17.17 -5.36
C GLU A 65 2.87 17.65 -4.09
N GLN A 66 1.96 16.82 -3.54
CA GLN A 66 1.25 17.09 -2.29
C GLN A 66 1.88 16.38 -1.08
N THR A 67 3.05 15.79 -1.25
CA THR A 67 3.77 15.12 -0.17
C THR A 67 4.08 16.09 0.96
N LYS A 68 3.74 15.69 2.17
CA LYS A 68 4.13 16.38 3.41
C LYS A 68 5.18 15.56 4.12
N SER A 69 6.19 16.22 4.65
CA SER A 69 7.24 15.58 5.44
C SER A 69 7.31 16.19 6.85
N SER A 70 7.64 15.35 7.81
CA SER A 70 7.92 15.75 9.18
C SER A 70 8.99 14.84 9.77
N ILE A 71 9.76 15.36 10.72
CA ILE A 71 10.71 14.55 11.49
C ILE A 71 10.06 14.26 12.84
N ILE A 72 9.99 12.99 13.18
CA ILE A 72 9.53 12.51 14.48
C ILE A 72 10.66 11.78 15.19
N ILE A 73 10.63 11.77 16.52
CA ILE A 73 11.56 10.99 17.32
C ILE A 73 10.83 9.73 17.77
N GLU A 74 11.34 8.56 17.38
CA GLU A 74 10.82 7.27 17.85
C GLU A 74 11.85 6.60 18.76
N GLU A 75 11.36 6.02 19.86
CA GLU A 75 12.17 5.22 20.76
C GLU A 75 12.25 3.78 20.24
N MET A 76 13.44 3.33 19.91
CA MET A 76 13.72 2.00 19.35
C MET A 76 14.63 1.19 20.23
N SER A 77 14.44 -0.13 20.29
CA SER A 77 15.41 -1.07 20.86
C SER A 77 16.62 -1.22 19.94
N GLY A 78 17.76 -1.63 20.48
CA GLY A 78 18.97 -1.87 19.68
C GLY A 78 18.77 -2.88 18.55
N GLN A 79 17.87 -3.85 18.71
CA GLN A 79 17.55 -4.85 17.68
C GLN A 79 16.80 -4.29 16.48
N GLN A 80 16.15 -3.13 16.64
CA GLN A 80 15.43 -2.44 15.56
C GLN A 80 16.34 -1.50 14.77
N LEU A 81 17.60 -1.32 15.24
CA LEU A 81 18.59 -0.53 14.55
C LEU A 81 19.08 -1.27 13.29
N PRO A 82 19.57 -0.56 12.26
CA PRO A 82 20.09 -1.19 11.05
C PRO A 82 21.21 -2.18 11.33
N ALA A 83 21.31 -3.18 10.49
CA ALA A 83 22.41 -4.15 10.57
C ALA A 83 23.78 -3.44 10.49
N GLY A 84 24.67 -3.80 11.41
CA GLY A 84 26.01 -3.19 11.51
C GLY A 84 26.08 -1.99 12.46
N THR A 85 24.97 -1.58 13.07
CA THR A 85 24.99 -0.55 14.13
C THR A 85 25.37 -1.19 15.46
N GLU A 86 26.39 -0.64 16.13
CA GLU A 86 26.74 -1.05 17.50
C GLU A 86 25.65 -0.58 18.47
N PHE A 87 25.18 -1.48 19.30
CA PHE A 87 24.17 -1.17 20.32
C PHE A 87 24.40 -1.96 21.62
N VAL A 88 23.87 -1.43 22.72
CA VAL A 88 23.88 -2.09 24.02
C VAL A 88 22.54 -2.82 24.22
N MET A 89 22.59 -4.11 24.53
CA MET A 89 21.40 -4.91 24.82
C MET A 89 20.59 -4.27 25.97
N GLY A 90 19.27 -4.20 25.77
CA GLY A 90 18.33 -3.63 26.73
C GLY A 90 18.27 -2.11 26.79
N ARG A 91 19.13 -1.40 26.05
CA ARG A 91 19.07 0.05 25.94
C ARG A 91 18.07 0.48 24.83
N ARG A 92 17.36 1.57 25.07
CA ARG A 92 16.52 2.25 24.09
C ARG A 92 17.23 3.47 23.52
N TYR A 93 16.94 3.75 22.27
CA TYR A 93 17.57 4.80 21.50
C TYR A 93 16.49 5.70 20.90
N ASN A 94 16.66 7.01 21.05
CA ASN A 94 15.82 7.99 20.38
C ASN A 94 16.36 8.23 18.99
N ILE A 95 15.57 7.88 17.98
CA ILE A 95 15.97 7.93 16.59
C ILE A 95 15.08 8.92 15.84
N GLU A 96 15.71 9.76 15.05
CA GLU A 96 15.00 10.63 14.13
C GLU A 96 14.47 9.81 12.95
N VAL A 97 13.16 9.89 12.74
CA VAL A 97 12.45 9.23 11.65
C VAL A 97 11.80 10.29 10.78
N ALA A 98 12.14 10.30 9.51
CA ALA A 98 11.43 11.10 8.54
C ALA A 98 10.11 10.42 8.17
N ASN A 99 9.01 11.13 8.39
CA ASN A 99 7.66 10.65 8.13
C ASN A 99 7.10 11.40 6.92
N TYR A 100 6.88 10.68 5.83
CA TYR A 100 6.32 11.22 4.60
C TYR A 100 4.88 10.78 4.45
N THR A 101 3.99 11.74 4.21
CA THR A 101 2.57 11.52 3.99
C THR A 101 2.25 11.88 2.55
N ILE A 102 1.92 10.87 1.74
CA ILE A 102 1.71 10.99 0.30
C ILE A 102 0.25 10.68 -0.01
N PRO A 103 -0.57 11.65 -0.44
CA PRO A 103 -1.91 11.37 -0.91
C PRO A 103 -1.89 10.54 -2.19
N PHE A 104 -2.93 9.73 -2.40
CA PHE A 104 -3.11 8.98 -3.63
C PHE A 104 -4.58 8.91 -4.05
N LYS A 105 -4.81 8.58 -5.32
CA LYS A 105 -6.11 8.23 -5.90
C LYS A 105 -6.07 6.77 -6.34
N GLY A 106 -7.24 6.17 -6.54
CA GLY A 106 -7.37 4.79 -7.00
C GLY A 106 -7.42 3.76 -5.88
N ASN A 107 -7.48 2.50 -6.28
CA ASN A 107 -7.67 1.39 -5.34
C ASN A 107 -6.37 1.03 -4.62
N LYS A 108 -6.39 1.18 -3.30
CA LYS A 108 -5.26 0.90 -2.41
C LYS A 108 -4.78 -0.57 -2.41
N ASP A 109 -5.64 -1.52 -2.80
CA ASP A 109 -5.27 -2.94 -2.80
C ASP A 109 -4.19 -3.26 -3.83
N PHE A 110 -4.08 -2.47 -4.89
CA PHE A 110 -2.99 -2.62 -5.85
C PHE A 110 -1.60 -2.38 -5.25
N PHE A 111 -1.49 -1.62 -4.16
CA PHE A 111 -0.19 -1.46 -3.47
C PHE A 111 0.33 -2.75 -2.87
N LYS A 112 -0.52 -3.76 -2.66
CA LYS A 112 -0.13 -5.10 -2.20
C LYS A 112 0.28 -6.00 -3.35
N CYS A 113 -0.16 -5.70 -4.58
CA CYS A 113 0.03 -6.56 -5.73
C CYS A 113 1.46 -6.51 -6.27
N VAL A 114 2.04 -7.69 -6.54
CA VAL A 114 3.34 -7.81 -7.20
C VAL A 114 3.17 -7.43 -8.68
N PRO A 115 3.89 -6.41 -9.18
CA PRO A 115 3.79 -6.03 -10.58
C PRO A 115 4.37 -7.10 -11.51
N SER A 116 3.92 -7.14 -12.76
CA SER A 116 4.38 -8.10 -13.78
C SER A 116 5.89 -7.98 -14.07
N LYS A 117 6.45 -6.78 -13.87
CA LYS A 117 7.87 -6.50 -13.99
C LYS A 117 8.37 -5.95 -12.67
N THR A 118 9.20 -6.71 -11.99
CA THR A 118 9.88 -6.29 -10.76
C THR A 118 11.29 -5.80 -11.10
N TYR A 119 11.52 -4.53 -10.84
CA TYR A 119 12.87 -3.97 -10.84
C TYR A 119 13.33 -3.93 -9.39
N GLY A 120 14.19 -4.83 -8.98
CA GLY A 120 15.02 -4.86 -7.76
C GLY A 120 14.68 -3.96 -6.56
N PHE A 121 13.42 -3.63 -6.33
CA PHE A 121 12.99 -2.77 -5.22
C PHE A 121 13.31 -3.43 -3.89
N LYS A 122 13.95 -2.66 -3.02
CA LYS A 122 14.06 -3.06 -1.62
C LYS A 122 12.65 -3.15 -1.01
N PRO A 123 12.39 -4.14 -0.12
CA PRO A 123 11.12 -4.19 0.59
C PRO A 123 10.90 -2.88 1.34
N LEU A 124 9.75 -2.26 1.12
CA LEU A 124 9.32 -1.06 1.82
C LEU A 124 7.98 -1.34 2.49
N GLU A 125 7.96 -1.19 3.80
CA GLU A 125 6.74 -1.30 4.59
C GLU A 125 6.14 0.09 4.78
N VAL A 126 4.87 0.24 4.43
CA VAL A 126 4.15 1.51 4.52
C VAL A 126 2.84 1.34 5.26
N GLU A 127 2.34 2.41 5.83
CA GLU A 127 1.00 2.47 6.40
C GLU A 127 0.05 3.11 5.39
N ILE A 128 -1.06 2.45 5.10
CA ILE A 128 -2.11 3.00 4.23
C ILE A 128 -3.29 3.41 5.10
N LYS A 129 -3.59 4.71 5.11
CA LYS A 129 -4.75 5.28 5.81
C LYS A 129 -5.62 6.02 4.81
N ASP A 130 -6.86 5.58 4.65
CA ASP A 130 -7.80 6.15 3.70
C ASP A 130 -7.15 6.29 2.32
N ASN A 131 -6.98 7.51 1.82
CA ASN A 131 -6.33 7.83 0.56
C ASN A 131 -4.93 8.41 0.75
N THR A 132 -4.21 7.97 1.79
CA THR A 132 -2.88 8.47 2.12
C THR A 132 -1.94 7.32 2.43
N MET A 133 -0.76 7.37 1.82
CA MET A 133 0.36 6.48 2.13
C MET A 133 1.33 7.18 3.08
N VAL A 134 1.65 6.54 4.19
CA VAL A 134 2.63 7.04 5.16
C VAL A 134 3.89 6.18 5.07
N VAL A 135 4.98 6.80 4.67
CA VAL A 135 6.31 6.19 4.56
C VAL A 135 7.20 6.71 5.67
N LYS A 136 7.75 5.81 6.47
CA LYS A 136 8.72 6.15 7.53
C LYS A 136 10.10 5.72 7.09
N LEU A 137 11.03 6.65 7.04
CA LEU A 137 12.41 6.41 6.69
C LEU A 137 13.33 6.86 7.83
N THR A 138 14.13 5.92 8.32
CA THR A 138 15.16 6.22 9.31
C THR A 138 16.42 6.70 8.61
N ASN A 139 16.96 7.80 9.09
CA ASN A 139 18.15 8.42 8.49
C ASN A 139 19.43 7.91 9.15
N TRP A 140 19.91 6.75 8.72
CA TRP A 140 21.08 6.12 9.33
C TRP A 140 22.42 6.53 8.72
N LEU A 141 22.47 6.92 7.44
CA LEU A 141 23.73 7.03 6.69
C LEU A 141 23.70 8.13 5.62
N GLY A 142 23.46 9.38 5.97
CA GLY A 142 23.77 10.43 5.00
C GLY A 142 22.74 11.50 4.71
N GLY A 143 21.84 11.74 5.64
CA GLY A 143 20.98 12.91 5.58
C GLY A 143 19.69 12.72 4.79
N ILE A 144 18.85 13.72 4.88
CA ILE A 144 17.52 13.80 4.28
C ILE A 144 17.53 13.58 2.75
N SER A 145 18.64 13.91 2.08
CA SER A 145 18.80 13.78 0.62
C SER A 145 18.66 12.33 0.09
N GLY A 146 18.95 11.32 0.90
CA GLY A 146 18.74 9.92 0.53
C GLY A 146 17.27 9.51 0.54
N ASN A 147 16.48 10.13 1.39
CA ASN A 147 15.05 9.83 1.55
C ASN A 147 14.23 10.37 0.37
N ASP A 148 14.60 11.54 -0.16
CA ASP A 148 13.90 12.12 -1.32
C ASP A 148 13.98 11.20 -2.53
N LYS A 149 15.14 10.56 -2.78
CA LYS A 149 15.30 9.58 -3.86
C LYS A 149 14.38 8.36 -3.70
N VAL A 150 14.13 7.90 -2.47
CA VAL A 150 13.21 6.78 -2.22
C VAL A 150 11.79 7.21 -2.55
N ILE A 151 11.37 8.41 -2.14
CA ILE A 151 10.03 8.93 -2.43
C ILE A 151 9.84 9.17 -3.94
N GLU A 152 10.86 9.69 -4.63
CA GLU A 152 10.80 9.88 -6.08
C GLU A 152 10.66 8.56 -6.85
N SER A 153 11.19 7.46 -6.31
CA SER A 153 11.14 6.14 -6.94
C SER A 153 9.80 5.40 -6.75
N LEU A 154 8.97 5.84 -5.82
CA LEU A 154 7.61 5.30 -5.58
C LEU A 154 6.66 5.77 -6.70
#